data_e07c168b6f8629ea451a25159a8cab75
#
_entry.id   e07c168b6f8629ea451a25159a8cab75
#
_cell.length_a   1.000
_cell.length_b   1.000
_cell.length_c   1.000
_cell.angle_alpha   90.00
_cell.angle_beta   90.00
_cell.angle_gamma   90.00
#
_symmetry.space_group_name_H-M   'P 1'
#
loop_
_entity.id
_entity.type
_entity.pdbx_description
1 polymer ?
#
loop_
_entity_poly.entity_id
_entity_poly.type
_entity_poly.pdbx_seq_one_letter_code
_entity_poly.pdbx_strand_id
1 'polypeptide(L)'
;MTQEQSSIHQEIERKFLVVGEEYKSEAYDSTHIVQGYISRSPGRTVRVRMRGDKAFLTIKGGGSASGMSRLEWEKEISAEDALQLMSLCEPRWLVKVGEHTFEVDEFFGENEGLVVAEVELGSEDETFERPAWLGEEVTGDRRYYNSSLTKVPYSEWGRIDNR
;
A
#
# COMPACT_ATOMS: atom_id res chain seq x y z
N MET A 1 -16.15 -32.12 -3.68
CA MET A 1 -14.91 -31.40 -3.38
C MET A 1 -14.56 -30.56 -4.59
N THR A 2 -14.89 -29.31 -4.59
CA THR A 2 -14.45 -28.36 -5.59
C THR A 2 -12.99 -28.05 -5.28
N GLN A 3 -12.09 -28.47 -6.16
CA GLN A 3 -10.71 -28.00 -6.14
C GLN A 3 -10.75 -26.51 -6.49
N GLU A 4 -10.46 -25.63 -5.53
CA GLU A 4 -10.10 -24.28 -5.82
C GLU A 4 -8.80 -24.33 -6.64
N GLN A 5 -8.93 -24.12 -7.92
CA GLN A 5 -7.78 -23.86 -8.77
C GLN A 5 -7.21 -22.53 -8.31
N SER A 6 -6.03 -22.56 -7.69
CA SER A 6 -5.25 -21.37 -7.46
C SER A 6 -4.87 -20.80 -8.82
N SER A 7 -5.63 -19.82 -9.27
CA SER A 7 -5.27 -19.06 -10.46
C SER A 7 -4.11 -18.15 -10.12
N ILE A 8 -3.04 -18.22 -10.90
CA ILE A 8 -1.97 -17.23 -10.84
C ILE A 8 -2.57 -15.93 -11.33
N HIS A 9 -2.77 -14.99 -10.41
CA HIS A 9 -3.20 -13.64 -10.76
C HIS A 9 -1.97 -12.80 -11.04
N GLN A 10 -1.89 -12.25 -12.23
CA GLN A 10 -0.97 -11.17 -12.55
C GLN A 10 -1.62 -9.87 -12.07
N GLU A 11 -1.03 -9.24 -11.06
CA GLU A 11 -1.44 -7.92 -10.63
C GLU A 11 -0.87 -6.89 -11.59
N ILE A 12 -1.74 -6.05 -12.11
CA ILE A 12 -1.39 -4.91 -12.96
C ILE A 12 -1.72 -3.66 -12.17
N GLU A 13 -0.69 -2.93 -11.76
CA GLU A 13 -0.80 -1.72 -10.97
C GLU A 13 -0.15 -0.54 -11.68
N ARG A 14 -0.78 0.61 -11.58
CA ARG A 14 -0.16 1.88 -11.95
C ARG A 14 0.01 2.74 -10.71
N LYS A 15 1.15 3.43 -10.64
CA LYS A 15 1.58 4.20 -9.48
C LYS A 15 1.75 5.66 -9.84
N PHE A 16 1.26 6.53 -8.96
CA PHE A 16 1.24 7.99 -9.17
C PHE A 16 1.71 8.71 -7.92
N LEU A 17 2.32 9.86 -8.10
CA LEU A 17 2.46 10.82 -7.02
C LEU A 17 1.10 11.47 -6.73
N VAL A 18 0.91 11.90 -5.50
CA VAL A 18 -0.32 12.56 -5.06
C VAL A 18 -0.04 14.03 -4.81
N VAL A 19 -0.89 14.89 -5.32
CA VAL A 19 -0.87 16.33 -5.11
C VAL A 19 -2.10 16.74 -4.29
N GLY A 20 -1.91 17.57 -3.27
CA GLY A 20 -3.01 18.00 -2.39
C GLY A 20 -3.41 16.93 -1.37
N GLU A 21 -4.50 17.17 -0.67
CA GLU A 21 -5.00 16.32 0.42
C GLU A 21 -6.48 15.93 0.26
N GLU A 22 -7.09 16.22 -0.88
CA GLU A 22 -8.52 16.01 -1.14
C GLU A 22 -8.89 14.52 -1.05
N TYR A 23 -7.94 13.62 -1.32
CA TYR A 23 -8.14 12.17 -1.17
C TYR A 23 -8.59 11.78 0.24
N LYS A 24 -8.19 12.53 1.28
CA LYS A 24 -8.57 12.25 2.66
C LYS A 24 -10.06 12.44 2.89
N SER A 25 -10.65 13.48 2.27
CA SER A 25 -12.09 13.73 2.37
C SER A 25 -12.93 12.83 1.48
N GLU A 26 -12.35 12.29 0.42
CA GLU A 26 -12.98 11.38 -0.53
C GLU A 26 -12.85 9.91 -0.12
N ALA A 27 -12.00 9.60 0.86
CA ALA A 27 -11.82 8.24 1.36
C ALA A 27 -13.12 7.70 1.97
N TYR A 28 -13.33 6.39 1.83
CA TYR A 28 -14.55 5.74 2.31
C TYR A 28 -14.78 5.92 3.80
N ASP A 29 -15.98 6.38 4.14
CA ASP A 29 -16.44 6.49 5.52
C ASP A 29 -16.97 5.18 6.13
N SER A 30 -17.42 4.24 5.31
CA SER A 30 -18.24 3.12 5.81
C SER A 30 -17.57 1.75 5.82
N THR A 31 -16.43 1.60 5.18
CA THR A 31 -15.66 0.36 5.18
C THR A 31 -14.17 0.69 5.31
N HIS A 32 -13.84 1.36 6.40
CA HIS A 32 -12.44 1.63 6.70
C HIS A 32 -11.67 0.32 6.85
N ILE A 33 -11.03 -0.10 5.76
CA ILE A 33 -9.84 -0.91 5.91
C ILE A 33 -8.73 0.10 6.19
N VAL A 34 -8.61 0.48 7.44
CA VAL A 34 -7.42 1.17 7.88
C VAL A 34 -6.38 0.10 8.03
N GLN A 35 -5.34 0.15 7.25
CA GLN A 35 -4.21 -0.76 7.38
C GLN A 35 -2.93 0.06 7.52
N GLY A 36 -2.05 -0.43 8.36
CA GLY A 36 -0.74 0.15 8.55
C GLY A 36 0.32 -0.93 8.50
N TYR A 37 1.48 -0.58 8.04
CA TYR A 37 2.64 -1.47 8.00
C TYR A 37 3.61 -1.11 9.10
N ILE A 38 3.80 -2.03 10.05
CA ILE A 38 4.81 -1.88 11.11
C ILE A 38 6.21 -2.11 10.54
N SER A 39 6.33 -3.01 9.56
CA SER A 39 7.59 -3.31 8.90
C SER A 39 7.34 -3.67 7.44
N ARG A 40 8.15 -3.11 6.56
CA ARG A 40 8.20 -3.41 5.13
C ARG A 40 9.59 -3.86 4.69
N SER A 41 10.33 -4.48 5.58
CA SER A 41 11.66 -5.02 5.25
C SER A 41 11.58 -6.01 4.08
N PRO A 42 12.59 -6.08 3.22
CA PRO A 42 12.62 -7.05 2.14
C PRO A 42 12.33 -8.46 2.64
N GLY A 43 11.36 -9.12 2.01
CA GLY A 43 10.94 -10.48 2.36
C GLY A 43 10.09 -10.62 3.62
N ARG A 44 9.81 -9.54 4.34
CA ARG A 44 8.94 -9.57 5.53
C ARG A 44 8.01 -8.38 5.56
N THR A 45 6.76 -8.62 5.86
CA THR A 45 5.75 -7.57 6.03
C THR A 45 4.96 -7.83 7.30
N VAL A 46 4.82 -6.84 8.14
CA VAL A 46 3.93 -6.86 9.30
C VAL A 46 2.88 -5.78 9.11
N ARG A 47 1.63 -6.20 9.03
CA ARG A 47 0.48 -5.33 8.73
C ARG A 47 -0.58 -5.46 9.81
N VAL A 48 -1.11 -4.34 10.25
CA VAL A 48 -2.34 -4.27 11.04
C VAL A 48 -3.46 -3.77 10.13
N ARG A 49 -4.60 -4.42 10.19
CA ARG A 49 -5.76 -4.07 9.36
C ARG A 49 -7.04 -4.11 10.19
N MET A 50 -7.85 -3.07 10.09
CA MET A 50 -9.23 -3.10 10.55
C MET A 50 -10.16 -3.31 9.36
N ARG A 51 -11.11 -4.20 9.53
CA ARG A 51 -12.18 -4.46 8.56
C ARG A 51 -13.50 -4.45 9.31
N GLY A 52 -14.24 -3.36 9.21
CA GLY A 52 -15.43 -3.13 10.03
C GLY A 52 -15.06 -3.08 11.51
N ASP A 53 -15.70 -3.91 12.31
CA ASP A 53 -15.48 -4.04 13.77
C ASP A 53 -14.38 -5.05 14.15
N LYS A 54 -13.78 -5.71 13.15
CA LYS A 54 -12.72 -6.70 13.35
C LYS A 54 -11.35 -6.16 12.98
N ALA A 55 -10.35 -6.61 13.71
CA ALA A 55 -8.97 -6.24 13.47
C ALA A 55 -8.08 -7.48 13.33
N PHE A 56 -7.06 -7.38 12.48
CA PHE A 56 -6.15 -8.48 12.14
C PHE A 56 -4.71 -8.01 12.14
N LEU A 57 -3.86 -8.84 12.71
CA LEU A 57 -2.41 -8.72 12.57
C LEU A 57 -1.93 -9.78 11.58
N THR A 58 -1.29 -9.35 10.50
CA THR A 58 -0.79 -10.23 9.44
C THR A 58 0.72 -10.11 9.35
N ILE A 59 1.39 -11.25 9.36
CA ILE A 59 2.84 -11.34 9.14
C ILE A 59 3.06 -12.17 7.89
N LYS A 60 3.72 -11.57 6.89
CA LYS A 60 4.13 -12.27 5.67
C LYS A 60 5.63 -12.47 5.70
N GLY A 61 6.05 -13.71 5.59
CA GLY A 61 7.45 -14.12 5.54
C GLY A 61 8.04 -14.03 4.13
N GLY A 62 9.30 -14.38 4.01
CA GLY A 62 9.97 -14.48 2.72
C GLY A 62 9.30 -15.50 1.80
N GLY A 63 9.29 -15.21 0.51
CA GLY A 63 8.79 -16.13 -0.52
C GLY A 63 9.78 -17.26 -0.81
N SER A 64 9.30 -18.28 -1.51
CA SER A 64 10.16 -19.32 -2.10
C SER A 64 11.10 -18.70 -3.14
N ALA A 65 12.16 -19.42 -3.50
CA ALA A 65 13.09 -19.00 -4.55
C ALA A 65 12.39 -18.74 -5.90
N SER A 66 11.24 -19.39 -6.16
CA SER A 66 10.42 -19.18 -7.35
C SER A 66 9.50 -17.95 -7.26
N GLY A 67 9.35 -17.35 -6.07
CA GLY A 67 8.39 -16.26 -5.82
C GLY A 67 6.92 -16.70 -5.79
N MET A 68 6.63 -17.98 -6.02
CA MET A 68 5.24 -18.48 -6.13
C MET A 68 4.57 -18.78 -4.80
N SER A 69 5.32 -18.91 -3.72
CA SER A 69 4.77 -19.16 -2.40
C SER A 69 5.36 -18.22 -1.36
N ARG A 70 4.51 -17.78 -0.45
CA ARG A 70 4.88 -16.90 0.65
C ARG A 70 4.19 -17.39 1.91
N LEU A 71 4.93 -17.50 3.00
CA LEU A 71 4.33 -17.81 4.29
C LEU A 71 3.56 -16.61 4.80
N GLU A 72 2.33 -16.84 5.20
CA GLU A 72 1.45 -15.86 5.82
C GLU A 72 0.91 -16.41 7.14
N TRP A 73 1.01 -15.60 8.18
CA TRP A 73 0.38 -15.84 9.45
C TRP A 73 -0.56 -14.69 9.77
N GLU A 74 -1.81 -14.99 10.13
CA GLU A 74 -2.81 -14.00 10.45
C GLU A 74 -3.54 -14.37 11.74
N LYS A 75 -3.79 -13.39 12.58
CA LYS A 75 -4.56 -13.52 13.82
C LYS A 75 -5.49 -12.35 13.97
N GLU A 76 -6.74 -12.63 14.36
CA GLU A 76 -7.66 -11.60 14.82
C GLU A 76 -7.16 -11.06 16.18
N ILE A 77 -7.10 -9.75 16.29
CA ILE A 77 -6.69 -9.01 17.50
C ILE A 77 -7.84 -8.10 17.95
N SER A 78 -7.76 -7.59 19.17
CA SER A 78 -8.75 -6.61 19.64
C SER A 78 -8.67 -5.31 18.86
N ALA A 79 -9.80 -4.61 18.72
CA ALA A 79 -9.80 -3.28 18.10
C ALA A 79 -8.92 -2.28 18.87
N GLU A 80 -8.86 -2.42 20.19
CA GLU A 80 -8.01 -1.59 21.06
C GLU A 80 -6.50 -1.81 20.75
N ASP A 81 -6.06 -3.06 20.67
CA ASP A 81 -4.69 -3.38 20.29
C ASP A 81 -4.36 -2.88 18.88
N ALA A 82 -5.30 -3.03 17.95
CA ALA A 82 -5.13 -2.55 16.59
C ALA A 82 -4.93 -1.02 16.54
N LEU A 83 -5.72 -0.25 17.29
CA LEU A 83 -5.57 1.21 17.35
C LEU A 83 -4.21 1.63 17.93
N GLN A 84 -3.74 0.93 18.96
CA GLN A 84 -2.42 1.17 19.52
C GLN A 84 -1.31 0.85 18.51
N LEU A 85 -1.42 -0.29 17.83
CA LEU A 85 -0.45 -0.68 16.81
C LEU A 85 -0.49 0.25 15.59
N MET A 86 -1.65 0.74 15.19
CA MET A 86 -1.80 1.68 14.09
C MET A 86 -1.14 3.04 14.34
N SER A 87 -0.99 3.45 15.59
CA SER A 87 -0.22 4.65 15.92
C SER A 87 1.26 4.55 15.55
N LEU A 88 1.75 3.33 15.32
CA LEU A 88 3.11 3.03 14.89
C LEU A 88 3.20 2.75 13.38
N CYS A 89 2.09 2.80 12.67
CA CYS A 89 1.98 2.43 11.27
C CYS A 89 1.91 3.65 10.36
N GLU A 90 2.34 3.44 9.11
CA GLU A 90 2.06 4.37 8.02
C GLU A 90 0.63 4.16 7.51
N PRO A 91 -0.21 5.21 7.43
CA PRO A 91 -1.59 5.06 7.01
C PRO A 91 -1.71 4.77 5.52
N ARG A 92 -2.72 3.98 5.19
CA ARG A 92 -3.18 3.75 3.82
C ARG A 92 -4.65 4.15 3.70
N TRP A 93 -4.94 4.99 2.74
CA TRP A 93 -6.29 5.48 2.44
C TRP A 93 -6.86 4.72 1.24
N LEU A 94 -8.11 4.29 1.33
CA LEU A 94 -8.82 3.71 0.20
C LEU A 94 -9.80 4.73 -0.35
N VAL A 95 -9.62 5.10 -1.60
CA VAL A 95 -10.43 6.13 -2.26
C VAL A 95 -11.07 5.55 -3.50
N LYS A 96 -12.40 5.51 -3.55
CA LYS A 96 -13.12 5.09 -4.74
C LYS A 96 -13.28 6.24 -5.73
N VAL A 97 -12.85 6.02 -6.96
CA VAL A 97 -13.01 6.96 -8.07
C VAL A 97 -13.57 6.18 -9.26
N GLY A 98 -14.84 6.45 -9.60
CA GLY A 98 -15.53 5.65 -10.60
C GLY A 98 -15.64 4.18 -10.18
N GLU A 99 -15.21 3.28 -11.05
CA GLU A 99 -15.21 1.84 -10.80
C GLU A 99 -13.94 1.33 -10.11
N HIS A 100 -12.93 2.19 -9.94
CA HIS A 100 -11.63 1.82 -9.37
C HIS A 100 -11.48 2.29 -7.93
N THR A 101 -10.65 1.58 -7.20
CA THR A 101 -10.20 1.98 -5.87
C THR A 101 -8.72 2.32 -5.91
N PHE A 102 -8.38 3.54 -5.48
CA PHE A 102 -7.01 3.95 -5.28
C PHE A 102 -6.57 3.65 -3.86
N GLU A 103 -5.39 3.09 -3.73
CA GLU A 103 -4.70 2.92 -2.46
C GLU A 103 -3.68 4.05 -2.31
N VAL A 104 -3.89 4.94 -1.36
CA VAL A 104 -3.03 6.10 -1.13
C VAL A 104 -2.22 5.89 0.14
N ASP A 105 -0.91 5.83 0.00
CA ASP A 105 0.05 5.68 1.08
C ASP A 105 0.70 7.02 1.41
N GLU A 106 0.56 7.45 2.64
CA GLU A 106 1.29 8.57 3.24
C GLU A 106 2.53 8.02 3.96
N PHE A 107 3.68 8.60 3.67
CA PHE A 107 4.93 8.20 4.31
C PHE A 107 5.34 9.24 5.35
N PHE A 108 5.97 8.77 6.43
CA PHE A 108 6.46 9.59 7.53
C PHE A 108 7.94 9.33 7.82
N GLY A 109 8.48 10.02 8.83
CA GLY A 109 9.87 9.88 9.21
C GLY A 109 10.81 10.32 8.09
N GLU A 110 11.74 9.47 7.69
CA GLU A 110 12.71 9.76 6.65
C GLU A 110 12.11 9.89 5.25
N ASN A 111 10.87 9.42 5.07
CA ASN A 111 10.12 9.51 3.82
C ASN A 111 8.98 10.56 3.88
N GLU A 112 8.98 11.41 4.90
CA GLU A 112 7.94 12.43 5.09
C GLU A 112 7.82 13.35 3.86
N GLY A 113 6.58 13.65 3.49
CA GLY A 113 6.24 14.44 2.31
C GLY A 113 6.02 13.62 1.04
N LEU A 114 6.36 12.33 1.06
CA LEU A 114 6.03 11.41 -0.03
C LEU A 114 4.62 10.87 0.17
N VAL A 115 3.77 11.04 -0.83
CA VAL A 115 2.44 10.43 -0.90
C VAL A 115 2.29 9.76 -2.26
N VAL A 116 1.96 8.48 -2.26
CA VAL A 116 1.89 7.65 -3.47
C VAL A 116 0.52 6.99 -3.56
N ALA A 117 -0.08 7.01 -4.73
CA ALA A 117 -1.33 6.31 -5.02
C ALA A 117 -1.09 5.16 -5.99
N GLU A 118 -1.72 4.04 -5.73
CA GLU A 118 -1.74 2.87 -6.61
C GLU A 118 -3.16 2.56 -7.04
N VAL A 119 -3.35 2.17 -8.29
CA VAL A 119 -4.59 1.65 -8.81
C VAL A 119 -4.34 0.31 -9.49
N GLU A 120 -5.10 -0.71 -9.09
CA GLU A 120 -5.07 -2.03 -9.72
C GLU A 120 -6.01 -2.05 -10.92
N LEU A 121 -5.53 -2.60 -12.03
CA LEU A 121 -6.24 -2.69 -13.31
C LEU A 121 -6.38 -4.14 -13.74
N GLY A 122 -7.39 -4.42 -14.57
CA GLY A 122 -7.60 -5.73 -15.18
C GLY A 122 -6.70 -5.98 -16.40
N SER A 123 -6.22 -4.91 -17.05
CA SER A 123 -5.29 -4.96 -18.18
C SER A 123 -4.45 -3.68 -18.24
N GLU A 124 -3.31 -3.74 -18.93
CA GLU A 124 -2.39 -2.60 -19.05
C GLU A 124 -3.00 -1.40 -19.78
N ASP A 125 -3.94 -1.64 -20.66
CA ASP A 125 -4.65 -0.64 -21.48
C ASP A 125 -6.00 -0.21 -20.87
N GLU A 126 -6.35 -0.73 -19.69
CA GLU A 126 -7.59 -0.33 -19.02
C GLU A 126 -7.55 1.15 -18.64
N THR A 127 -8.62 1.85 -19.00
CA THR A 127 -8.79 3.26 -18.66
C THR A 127 -9.45 3.41 -17.30
N PHE A 128 -9.08 4.47 -16.60
CA PHE A 128 -9.64 4.83 -15.30
C PHE A 128 -9.80 6.34 -15.19
N GLU A 129 -10.70 6.76 -14.33
CA GLU A 129 -10.92 8.17 -14.03
C GLU A 129 -9.77 8.70 -13.19
N ARG A 130 -9.20 9.84 -13.60
CA ARG A 130 -8.10 10.50 -12.90
C ARG A 130 -8.64 11.59 -11.99
N PRO A 131 -8.59 11.41 -10.66
CA PRO A 131 -9.00 12.45 -9.73
C PRO A 131 -8.01 13.63 -9.75
N ALA A 132 -8.49 14.81 -9.32
CA ALA A 132 -7.69 16.03 -9.35
C ALA A 132 -6.41 15.95 -8.50
N TRP A 133 -6.41 15.14 -7.46
CA TRP A 133 -5.26 14.93 -6.57
C TRP A 133 -4.23 13.94 -7.12
N LEU A 134 -4.51 13.28 -8.24
CA LEU A 134 -3.56 12.36 -8.88
C LEU A 134 -2.54 13.14 -9.69
N GLY A 135 -1.28 13.00 -9.34
CA GLY A 135 -0.15 13.71 -9.96
C GLY A 135 0.56 12.89 -11.04
N GLU A 136 1.87 13.07 -11.11
CA GLU A 136 2.74 12.42 -12.08
C GLU A 136 2.74 10.89 -11.90
N GLU A 137 2.70 10.16 -13.02
CA GLU A 137 2.86 8.71 -13.03
C GLU A 137 4.31 8.30 -12.80
N VAL A 138 4.51 7.42 -11.83
CA VAL A 138 5.83 6.88 -11.48
C VAL A 138 5.86 5.35 -11.56
N THR A 139 4.97 4.76 -12.33
CA THR A 139 4.93 3.31 -12.58
C THR A 139 6.27 2.82 -13.09
N GLY A 140 6.80 1.77 -12.46
CA GLY A 140 8.09 1.17 -12.83
C GLY A 140 9.32 1.93 -12.35
N ASP A 141 9.18 3.11 -11.78
CA ASP A 141 10.29 3.81 -11.14
C ASP A 141 10.62 3.15 -9.80
N ARG A 142 11.76 2.46 -9.77
CA ARG A 142 12.18 1.66 -8.61
C ARG A 142 12.43 2.48 -7.35
N ARG A 143 12.69 3.77 -7.47
CA ARG A 143 12.91 4.66 -6.32
C ARG A 143 11.71 4.66 -5.37
N TYR A 144 10.51 4.52 -5.91
CA TYR A 144 9.24 4.53 -5.16
C TYR A 144 8.83 3.16 -4.60
N TYR A 145 9.65 2.13 -4.78
CA TYR A 145 9.39 0.84 -4.17
C TYR A 145 9.71 0.88 -2.67
N ASN A 146 8.87 0.26 -1.86
CA ASN A 146 9.07 0.22 -0.41
C ASN A 146 10.47 -0.30 -0.03
N SER A 147 10.95 -1.32 -0.73
CA SER A 147 12.29 -1.88 -0.53
C SER A 147 13.41 -0.90 -0.88
N SER A 148 13.19 0.02 -1.79
CA SER A 148 14.15 1.06 -2.14
C SER A 148 14.12 2.22 -1.16
N LEU A 149 12.93 2.61 -0.70
CA LEU A 149 12.75 3.67 0.30
C LEU A 149 13.36 3.32 1.67
N THR A 150 13.49 2.03 2.00
CA THR A 150 14.19 1.59 3.20
C THR A 150 15.72 1.72 3.09
N LYS A 151 16.25 1.74 1.87
CA LYS A 151 17.70 1.84 1.61
C LYS A 151 18.16 3.27 1.33
N VAL A 152 17.37 3.98 0.53
CA VAL A 152 17.60 5.39 0.17
C VAL A 152 16.29 6.14 0.39
N PRO A 153 16.10 6.71 1.58
CA PRO A 153 14.86 7.39 1.93
C PRO A 153 14.66 8.66 1.10
N TYR A 154 13.40 9.06 0.98
CA TYR A 154 12.98 10.23 0.20
C TYR A 154 13.72 11.52 0.60
N SER A 155 14.01 11.70 1.88
CA SER A 155 14.77 12.83 2.41
C SER A 155 16.19 12.95 1.86
N GLU A 156 16.74 11.88 1.31
CA GLU A 156 18.09 11.87 0.74
C GLU A 156 18.13 12.12 -0.77
N TRP A 157 16.99 12.09 -1.45
CA TRP A 157 16.95 12.21 -2.92
C TRP A 157 17.50 13.54 -3.44
N GLY A 158 17.20 14.65 -2.78
CA GLY A 158 17.73 15.96 -3.15
C GLY A 158 19.24 16.14 -2.94
N ARG A 159 19.88 15.24 -2.20
CA ARG A 159 21.33 15.26 -1.96
C ARG A 159 22.11 14.52 -3.06
N ILE A 160 21.44 13.60 -3.76
CA ILE A 160 22.05 12.77 -4.81
C ILE A 160 22.09 13.56 -6.13
N ASP A 161 21.10 14.40 -6.39
CA ASP A 161 21.02 15.20 -7.62
C ASP A 161 21.97 16.42 -7.66
N ASN A 162 22.65 16.72 -6.55
CA ASN A 162 23.62 17.82 -6.43
C ASN A 162 25.10 17.38 -6.46
N ARG A 163 25.37 16.22 -6.99
CA ARG A 163 26.75 15.73 -7.18
C ARG A 163 27.13 15.61 -8.63
#